data_0919bba160444c7ca76afcf1af12f3ca
#
_entry.id   0919bba160444c7ca76afcf1af12f3ca
#
_cell.length_a   1.000
_cell.length_b   1.000
_cell.length_c   1.000
_cell.angle_alpha   90.00
_cell.angle_beta   90.00
_cell.angle_gamma   90.00
#
_symmetry.space_group_name_H-M   'P 1'
#
loop_
_entity.id
_entity.type
_entity.pdbx_description
1 polymer ?
#
loop_
_entity_poly.entity_id
_entity_poly.type
_entity_poly.pdbx_seq_one_letter_code
_entity_poly.pdbx_strand_id
1 'polypeptide(L)'
;MTVSRWESTRRAALEQLESFLPLAGRDYAENRNYDLGPTGHQHVSQLSPWLRSRQIAEPEVCRRVRERYSWAAAEKFLQEVGWRTYWKGWLELRPGVWRDYLAQRQHDLAAVERLPDYARAVHGETGLDAFDFWAKELV
;
A
#
# COMPACT_ATOMS: atom_id res chain seq x y z
N MET A 1 -17.29 -18.17 7.76
CA MET A 1 -17.19 -17.36 6.54
C MET A 1 -16.69 -15.99 6.97
N THR A 2 -15.42 -15.71 6.78
CA THR A 2 -14.88 -14.37 6.98
C THR A 2 -15.41 -13.50 5.84
N VAL A 3 -16.32 -12.59 6.17
CA VAL A 3 -16.78 -11.58 5.21
C VAL A 3 -15.54 -10.83 4.76
N SER A 4 -15.25 -10.85 3.47
CA SER A 4 -14.14 -10.07 2.91
C SER A 4 -14.36 -8.62 3.32
N ARG A 5 -13.40 -8.06 4.06
CA ARG A 5 -13.39 -6.65 4.48
C ARG A 5 -13.50 -5.69 3.29
N TRP A 6 -13.25 -6.21 2.08
CA TRP A 6 -13.14 -5.47 0.84
C TRP A 6 -14.22 -5.94 -0.15
N GLU A 7 -15.39 -5.35 -0.11
CA GLU A 7 -16.40 -5.58 -1.15
C GLU A 7 -15.87 -5.01 -2.47
N SER A 8 -15.73 -5.89 -3.50
CA SER A 8 -15.18 -5.51 -4.81
C SER A 8 -16.24 -4.83 -5.67
N THR A 9 -16.77 -3.69 -5.21
CA THR A 9 -17.74 -2.89 -5.93
C THR A 9 -17.33 -1.43 -5.99
N ARG A 10 -17.77 -0.73 -7.03
CA ARG A 10 -17.59 0.72 -7.14
C ARG A 10 -18.28 1.48 -6.00
N ARG A 11 -19.46 0.99 -5.55
CA ARG A 11 -20.17 1.59 -4.42
C ARG A 11 -19.33 1.59 -3.16
N ALA A 12 -18.77 0.43 -2.79
CA ALA A 12 -17.90 0.31 -1.62
C ALA A 12 -16.63 1.18 -1.75
N ALA A 13 -16.07 1.29 -2.95
CA ALA A 13 -14.94 2.17 -3.21
C ALA A 13 -15.26 3.63 -2.96
N LEU A 14 -16.42 4.10 -3.38
CA LEU A 14 -16.86 5.47 -3.16
C LEU A 14 -17.20 5.73 -1.69
N GLU A 15 -17.84 4.79 -1.02
CA GLU A 15 -18.11 4.87 0.42
C GLU A 15 -16.81 4.98 1.22
N GLN A 16 -15.79 4.16 0.88
CA GLN A 16 -14.47 4.25 1.50
C GLN A 16 -13.78 5.60 1.22
N LEU A 17 -13.85 6.09 -0.01
CA LEU A 17 -13.31 7.40 -0.35
C LEU A 17 -13.99 8.51 0.46
N GLU A 18 -15.31 8.54 0.51
CA GLU A 18 -16.06 9.57 1.26
C GLU A 18 -15.73 9.53 2.76
N SER A 19 -15.60 8.34 3.34
CA SER A 19 -15.23 8.19 4.75
C SER A 19 -13.82 8.71 5.04
N PHE A 20 -12.90 8.60 4.08
CA PHE A 20 -11.52 9.05 4.22
C PHE A 20 -11.33 10.54 3.88
N LEU A 21 -12.17 11.14 3.05
CA LEU A 21 -12.01 12.54 2.63
C LEU A 21 -11.76 13.52 3.78
N PRO A 22 -12.39 13.43 4.96
CA PRO A 22 -12.10 14.33 6.08
C PRO A 22 -10.63 14.29 6.54
N LEU A 23 -9.94 13.19 6.33
CA LEU A 23 -8.56 12.96 6.77
C LEU A 23 -7.52 13.24 5.68
N ALA A 24 -7.94 13.44 4.41
CA ALA A 24 -7.04 13.52 3.25
C ALA A 24 -6.13 14.78 3.22
N GLY A 25 -6.32 15.69 4.14
CA GLY A 25 -5.53 16.92 4.28
C GLY A 25 -4.35 16.76 5.25
N ARG A 26 -4.27 17.68 6.20
CA ARG A 26 -3.21 17.76 7.20
C ARG A 26 -3.11 16.50 8.07
N ASP A 27 -4.24 15.91 8.44
CA ASP A 27 -4.26 14.69 9.25
C ASP A 27 -3.48 13.57 8.56
N TYR A 28 -3.72 13.34 7.28
CA TYR A 28 -2.94 12.36 6.50
C TYR A 28 -1.44 12.68 6.50
N ALA A 29 -1.07 13.93 6.27
CA ALA A 29 0.32 14.34 6.22
C ALA A 29 1.07 14.07 7.53
N GLU A 30 0.41 14.27 8.67
CA GLU A 30 0.99 14.13 9.99
C GLU A 30 0.99 12.68 10.49
N ASN A 31 -0.06 11.90 10.17
CA ASN A 31 -0.32 10.63 10.86
C ASN A 31 -0.13 9.37 9.99
N ARG A 32 -0.01 9.46 8.65
CA ARG A 32 0.04 8.32 7.74
C ARG A 32 1.16 7.31 8.01
N ASN A 33 2.25 7.75 8.65
CA ASN A 33 3.43 6.92 8.89
C ASN A 33 3.44 6.24 10.26
N TYR A 34 2.43 6.49 11.09
CA TYR A 34 2.35 5.82 12.38
C TYR A 34 1.71 4.45 12.24
N ASP A 35 2.39 3.44 12.75
CA ASP A 35 1.83 2.12 12.96
C ASP A 35 1.04 2.11 14.27
N LEU A 36 -0.27 1.92 14.17
CA LEU A 36 -1.19 1.83 15.29
C LEU A 36 -1.65 0.39 15.54
N GLY A 37 -0.94 -0.57 14.97
CA GLY A 37 -1.26 -2.00 15.04
C GLY A 37 -2.30 -2.45 14.00
N PRO A 38 -2.70 -3.73 14.01
CA PRO A 38 -3.50 -4.38 12.95
C PRO A 38 -4.85 -3.73 12.66
N THR A 39 -5.41 -3.01 13.62
CA THR A 39 -6.70 -2.29 13.46
C THR A 39 -6.53 -0.80 13.23
N GLY A 40 -5.30 -0.31 13.22
CA GLY A 40 -4.94 1.10 13.31
C GLY A 40 -4.78 1.86 12.00
N HIS A 41 -5.38 1.41 10.89
CA HIS A 41 -5.24 2.06 9.57
C HIS A 41 -6.16 3.27 9.37
N GLN A 42 -6.43 4.02 10.42
CA GLN A 42 -7.41 5.12 10.41
C GLN A 42 -6.96 6.33 9.60
N HIS A 43 -5.64 6.60 9.54
CA HIS A 43 -5.06 7.77 8.89
C HIS A 43 -4.63 7.54 7.44
N VAL A 44 -4.94 6.37 6.87
CA VAL A 44 -4.66 6.03 5.46
C VAL A 44 -5.93 5.66 4.72
N SER A 45 -5.96 5.93 3.41
CA SER A 45 -7.19 5.83 2.62
C SER A 45 -7.70 4.41 2.42
N GLN A 46 -6.80 3.43 2.48
CA GLN A 46 -7.09 2.02 2.18
C GLN A 46 -7.74 1.79 0.79
N LEU A 47 -7.58 2.71 -0.15
CA LEU A 47 -8.21 2.66 -1.49
C LEU A 47 -7.50 1.74 -2.49
N SER A 48 -6.34 1.21 -2.12
CA SER A 48 -5.49 0.42 -3.02
C SER A 48 -6.20 -0.76 -3.70
N PRO A 49 -7.07 -1.56 -3.04
CA PRO A 49 -7.77 -2.66 -3.68
C PRO A 49 -8.66 -2.20 -4.85
N TRP A 50 -9.39 -1.13 -4.66
CA TRP A 50 -10.33 -0.61 -5.66
C TRP A 50 -9.63 0.15 -6.79
N LEU A 51 -8.55 0.88 -6.49
CA LEU A 51 -7.71 1.49 -7.51
C LEU A 51 -7.02 0.43 -8.37
N ARG A 52 -6.55 -0.66 -7.75
CA ARG A 52 -5.93 -1.78 -8.48
C ARG A 52 -6.90 -2.46 -9.43
N SER A 53 -8.14 -2.69 -8.99
CA SER A 53 -9.19 -3.34 -9.78
C SER A 53 -9.99 -2.38 -10.68
N ARG A 54 -9.60 -1.10 -10.74
CA ARG A 54 -10.27 -0.06 -11.55
C ARG A 54 -11.74 0.18 -11.19
N GLN A 55 -12.14 -0.07 -9.96
CA GLN A 55 -13.47 0.29 -9.45
C GLN A 55 -13.63 1.81 -9.33
N ILE A 56 -12.54 2.49 -8.97
CA ILE A 56 -12.34 3.95 -9.04
C ILE A 56 -10.99 4.24 -9.69
N ALA A 57 -10.82 5.44 -10.20
CA ALA A 57 -9.59 5.88 -10.85
C ALA A 57 -8.89 6.98 -10.07
N GLU A 58 -7.55 7.05 -10.18
CA GLU A 58 -6.74 8.06 -9.53
C GLU A 58 -7.20 9.51 -9.80
N PRO A 59 -7.57 9.90 -11.05
CA PRO A 59 -8.09 11.24 -11.31
C PRO A 59 -9.39 11.53 -10.58
N GLU A 60 -10.26 10.54 -10.39
CA GLU A 60 -11.51 10.70 -9.64
C GLU A 60 -11.23 10.98 -8.17
N VAL A 61 -10.31 10.22 -7.55
CA VAL A 61 -9.86 10.44 -6.17
C VAL A 61 -9.29 11.86 -6.01
N CYS A 62 -8.37 12.25 -6.91
CA CYS A 62 -7.77 13.59 -6.88
C CYS A 62 -8.82 14.70 -6.99
N ARG A 63 -9.80 14.55 -7.89
CA ARG A 63 -10.88 15.52 -8.06
C ARG A 63 -11.69 15.66 -6.77
N ARG A 64 -12.13 14.55 -6.15
CA ARG A 64 -12.92 14.57 -4.91
C ARG A 64 -12.16 15.24 -3.75
N VAL A 65 -10.87 14.97 -3.63
CA VAL A 65 -10.01 15.61 -2.62
C VAL A 65 -9.90 17.12 -2.89
N ARG A 66 -9.73 17.52 -4.17
CA ARG A 66 -9.61 18.93 -4.57
C ARG A 66 -10.90 19.73 -4.43
N GLU A 67 -12.05 19.09 -4.43
CA GLU A 67 -13.34 19.72 -4.11
C GLU A 67 -13.39 20.18 -2.63
N ARG A 68 -12.62 19.54 -1.75
CA ARG A 68 -12.63 19.81 -0.30
C ARG A 68 -11.40 20.56 0.21
N TYR A 69 -10.24 20.37 -0.43
CA TYR A 69 -8.96 20.91 0.03
C TYR A 69 -8.23 21.70 -1.05
N SER A 70 -7.48 22.71 -0.62
CA SER A 70 -6.46 23.34 -1.47
C SER A 70 -5.35 22.32 -1.80
N TRP A 71 -4.59 22.58 -2.88
CA TRP A 71 -3.44 21.73 -3.22
C TRP A 71 -2.48 21.59 -2.03
N ALA A 72 -2.07 22.73 -1.44
CA ALA A 72 -1.12 22.74 -0.33
C ALA A 72 -1.61 21.93 0.89
N ALA A 73 -2.92 21.93 1.17
CA ALA A 73 -3.48 21.20 2.30
C ALA A 73 -3.48 19.68 2.11
N ALA A 74 -3.65 19.20 0.87
CA ALA A 74 -3.73 17.77 0.55
C ALA A 74 -2.54 17.26 -0.27
N GLU A 75 -1.47 18.05 -0.39
CA GLU A 75 -0.32 17.74 -1.23
C GLU A 75 0.23 16.33 -1.00
N LYS A 76 0.41 15.94 0.25
CA LYS A 76 0.99 14.63 0.59
C LYS A 76 0.12 13.47 0.10
N PHE A 77 -1.19 13.57 0.29
CA PHE A 77 -2.09 12.52 -0.20
C PHE A 77 -2.16 12.49 -1.73
N LEU A 78 -2.25 13.66 -2.37
CA LEU A 78 -2.28 13.75 -3.84
C LEU A 78 -0.98 13.25 -4.48
N GLN A 79 0.16 13.47 -3.85
CA GLN A 79 1.45 12.90 -4.27
C GLN A 79 1.43 11.38 -4.22
N GLU A 80 0.95 10.77 -3.12
CA GLU A 80 0.87 9.29 -2.99
C GLU A 80 -0.06 8.67 -4.04
N VAL A 81 -1.20 9.31 -4.32
CA VAL A 81 -2.07 8.88 -5.42
C VAL A 81 -1.35 8.98 -6.77
N GLY A 82 -0.62 10.09 -7.00
CA GLY A 82 0.16 10.32 -8.22
C GLY A 82 1.33 9.35 -8.39
N TRP A 83 2.02 8.98 -7.32
CA TRP A 83 3.12 8.01 -7.34
C TRP A 83 2.71 6.66 -7.91
N ARG A 84 1.50 6.21 -7.63
CA ARG A 84 0.97 4.98 -8.20
C ARG A 84 0.98 5.00 -9.73
N THR A 85 0.48 6.05 -10.34
CA THR A 85 0.46 6.21 -11.81
C THR A 85 1.86 6.37 -12.36
N TYR A 86 2.70 7.17 -11.70
CA TYR A 86 4.09 7.38 -12.10
C TYR A 86 4.88 6.06 -12.14
N TRP A 87 4.90 5.30 -11.05
CA TRP A 87 5.66 4.05 -10.97
C TRP A 87 5.13 2.99 -11.93
N LYS A 88 3.82 2.93 -12.14
CA LYS A 88 3.25 2.01 -13.11
C LYS A 88 3.73 2.33 -14.52
N GLY A 89 3.64 3.57 -14.96
CA GLY A 89 4.13 4.00 -16.28
C GLY A 89 5.64 3.85 -16.41
N TRP A 90 6.40 4.16 -15.35
CA TRP A 90 7.84 4.01 -15.33
C TRP A 90 8.28 2.55 -15.54
N LEU A 91 7.61 1.59 -14.87
CA LEU A 91 7.87 0.15 -15.01
C LEU A 91 7.43 -0.39 -16.38
N GLU A 92 6.30 0.08 -16.90
CA GLU A 92 5.82 -0.31 -18.24
C GLU A 92 6.83 0.06 -19.34
N LEU A 93 7.49 1.20 -19.19
CA LEU A 93 8.53 1.66 -20.13
C LEU A 93 9.90 0.99 -19.92
N ARG A 94 10.06 0.18 -18.87
CA ARG A 94 11.34 -0.45 -18.48
C ARG A 94 11.18 -1.93 -18.15
N PRO A 95 10.79 -2.76 -19.14
CA PRO A 95 10.53 -4.19 -18.89
C PRO A 95 11.75 -4.95 -18.39
N GLY A 96 12.96 -4.44 -18.64
CA GLY A 96 14.22 -4.99 -18.11
C GLY A 96 14.26 -5.02 -16.58
N VAL A 97 13.73 -3.99 -15.92
CA VAL A 97 13.77 -3.88 -14.46
C VAL A 97 13.12 -5.09 -13.78
N TRP A 98 11.96 -5.53 -14.28
CA TRP A 98 11.29 -6.72 -13.72
C TRP A 98 12.09 -7.99 -13.92
N ARG A 99 12.65 -8.19 -15.09
CA ARG A 99 13.50 -9.35 -15.40
C ARG A 99 14.75 -9.37 -14.53
N ASP A 100 15.41 -8.22 -14.39
CA ASP A 100 16.63 -8.08 -13.59
C ASP A 100 16.33 -8.31 -12.10
N TYR A 101 15.21 -7.78 -11.60
CA TYR A 101 14.71 -8.07 -10.24
C TYR A 101 14.50 -9.58 -10.01
N LEU A 102 13.85 -10.28 -10.93
CA LEU A 102 13.61 -11.71 -10.77
C LEU A 102 14.92 -12.52 -10.79
N ALA A 103 15.85 -12.16 -11.67
CA ALA A 103 17.16 -12.80 -11.74
C ALA A 103 17.97 -12.57 -10.46
N GLN A 104 18.00 -11.33 -9.96
CA GLN A 104 18.70 -10.99 -8.71
C GLN A 104 18.08 -11.71 -7.52
N ARG A 105 16.75 -11.70 -7.41
CA ARG A 105 16.04 -12.43 -6.35
C ARG A 105 16.39 -13.92 -6.34
N GLN A 106 16.42 -14.55 -7.51
CA GLN A 106 16.76 -15.97 -7.61
C GLN A 106 18.22 -16.24 -7.19
N HIS A 107 19.14 -15.37 -7.59
CA HIS A 107 20.52 -15.42 -7.18
C HIS A 107 20.67 -15.31 -5.66
N ASP A 108 20.03 -14.32 -5.05
CA ASP A 108 20.11 -14.05 -3.61
C ASP A 108 19.47 -15.20 -2.80
N LEU A 109 18.33 -15.74 -3.26
CA LEU A 109 17.70 -16.89 -2.63
C LEU A 109 18.61 -18.12 -2.64
N ALA A 110 19.25 -18.42 -3.77
CA ALA A 110 20.15 -19.56 -3.88
C ALA A 110 21.33 -19.49 -2.89
N ALA A 111 21.75 -18.28 -2.50
CA ALA A 111 22.80 -18.07 -1.52
C ALA A 111 22.35 -18.32 -0.06
N VAL A 112 21.07 -18.10 0.26
CA VAL A 112 20.58 -18.08 1.65
C VAL A 112 19.55 -19.16 1.98
N GLU A 113 18.85 -19.73 0.99
CA GLU A 113 17.71 -20.65 1.21
C GLU A 113 18.04 -21.90 2.04
N ARG A 114 19.33 -22.30 2.06
CA ARG A 114 19.82 -23.46 2.83
C ARG A 114 20.31 -23.12 4.23
N LEU A 115 20.33 -21.84 4.57
CA LEU A 115 20.74 -21.39 5.90
C LEU A 115 19.61 -21.62 6.90
N PRO A 116 19.89 -22.18 8.10
CA PRO A 116 18.87 -22.36 9.14
C PRO A 116 18.15 -21.05 9.53
N ASP A 117 18.90 -19.95 9.54
CA ASP A 117 18.34 -18.64 9.89
C ASP A 117 17.39 -18.09 8.83
N TYR A 118 17.58 -18.46 7.55
CA TYR A 118 16.62 -18.10 6.50
C TYR A 118 15.26 -18.74 6.73
N ALA A 119 15.22 -20.03 7.06
CA ALA A 119 13.98 -20.74 7.37
C ALA A 119 13.25 -20.09 8.57
N ARG A 120 14.00 -19.75 9.62
CA ARG A 120 13.47 -19.01 10.78
C ARG A 120 12.92 -17.64 10.40
N ALA A 121 13.61 -16.90 9.53
CA ALA A 121 13.16 -15.60 9.06
C ALA A 121 11.85 -15.70 8.27
N VAL A 122 11.72 -16.67 7.37
CA VAL A 122 10.48 -16.92 6.60
C VAL A 122 9.27 -17.18 7.52
N HIS A 123 9.48 -17.82 8.67
CA HIS A 123 8.41 -18.10 9.64
C HIS A 123 8.23 -17.03 10.71
N GLY A 124 9.00 -15.93 10.67
CA GLY A 124 8.95 -14.89 11.70
C GLY A 124 9.42 -15.41 13.07
N GLU A 125 10.48 -16.19 13.10
CA GLU A 125 11.05 -16.85 14.28
C GLU A 125 12.52 -16.48 14.48
N THR A 126 12.87 -15.25 14.13
CA THR A 126 14.27 -14.76 14.20
C THR A 126 14.69 -14.39 15.61
N GLY A 127 13.74 -14.10 16.50
CA GLY A 127 13.95 -13.50 17.81
C GLY A 127 14.10 -11.98 17.78
N LEU A 128 13.86 -11.34 16.64
CA LEU A 128 13.74 -9.90 16.48
C LEU A 128 12.26 -9.53 16.47
N ASP A 129 11.75 -9.09 17.62
CA ASP A 129 10.31 -8.89 17.85
C ASP A 129 9.61 -8.09 16.73
N ALA A 130 10.21 -6.97 16.31
CA ALA A 130 9.63 -6.12 15.26
C ALA A 130 9.58 -6.85 13.91
N PHE A 131 10.62 -7.59 13.53
CA PHE A 131 10.64 -8.36 12.29
C PHE A 131 9.62 -9.50 12.33
N ASP A 132 9.64 -10.26 13.42
CA ASP A 132 8.77 -11.44 13.59
C ASP A 132 7.29 -11.05 13.61
N PHE A 133 6.95 -9.91 14.21
CA PHE A 133 5.61 -9.34 14.18
C PHE A 133 5.14 -9.08 12.74
N TRP A 134 5.92 -8.33 11.96
CA TRP A 134 5.57 -7.99 10.58
C TRP A 134 5.57 -9.20 9.64
N ALA A 135 6.53 -10.12 9.80
CA ALA A 135 6.57 -11.34 9.00
C ALA A 135 5.32 -12.19 9.19
N LYS A 136 4.81 -12.32 10.43
CA LYS A 136 3.58 -13.06 10.75
C LYS A 136 2.31 -12.36 10.27
N GLU A 137 2.31 -11.03 10.19
CA GLU A 137 1.15 -10.28 9.67
C GLU A 137 1.00 -10.44 8.14
N LEU A 138 2.10 -10.69 7.42
CA LEU A 138 2.09 -10.87 5.98
C LEU A 138 1.59 -12.24 5.49
N VAL A 139 1.50 -13.23 6.34
CA VAL A 139 1.07 -14.60 6.05
C VAL A 139 -0.38 -14.81 6.43
#